data_2e48a8a0a8a5510eea3daf64d0d6fc64
#
_entry.id   2e48a8a0a8a5510eea3daf64d0d6fc64
#
_cell.length_a   1.000
_cell.length_b   1.000
_cell.length_c   1.000
_cell.angle_alpha   90.00
_cell.angle_beta   90.00
_cell.angle_gamma   90.00
#
_symmetry.space_group_name_H-M   'P 1'
#
loop_
_entity.id
_entity.type
_entity.pdbx_description
1 polymer ?
#
loop_
_entity_poly.entity_id
_entity_poly.type
_entity_poly.pdbx_seq_one_letter_code
_entity_poly.pdbx_strand_id
1 'polypeptide(L)'
;MQIIGMNNCKEMLARMSNIPHLFIISAPRGAGKSLLIKRIATEKNLRLQYIGNKIDNIRELIQDSVALEEPTLFAISEGDSMSLGAKNALLKITEEPPKNCYIAMEITDISSVLETIISRGTIFEIDRYSYQDLKKYAIEVLGMSDNEDTSNICQIATTPGDVKLYLEVGYKECYNFAEMVFNNIMKVTTGNAFKIKNRINFTGKGDGFPLDMFFNMMLFICRKHIDDPKALYIIECTIKALHMSRVNGANKEMAFDIWVLDCRLRRGEYYA
;
A
#
# COMPACT_ATOMS: atom_id res chain seq x y z
N MET A 1 21.34 -4.47 5.21
CA MET A 1 20.31 -3.53 4.75
C MET A 1 19.54 -3.02 5.96
N GLN A 2 19.53 -1.70 6.18
CA GLN A 2 18.93 -1.11 7.38
C GLN A 2 17.40 -1.07 7.22
N ILE A 3 16.66 -1.68 8.15
CA ILE A 3 15.19 -1.57 8.22
C ILE A 3 14.84 -0.51 9.25
N ILE A 4 14.17 0.53 8.81
CA ILE A 4 13.63 1.59 9.67
C ILE A 4 12.19 1.23 10.02
N GLY A 5 11.77 1.44 11.27
CA GLY A 5 10.48 0.98 11.76
C GLY A 5 10.39 -0.53 11.92
N MET A 6 9.18 -1.11 11.84
CA MET A 6 8.88 -2.55 11.96
C MET A 6 9.41 -3.18 13.27
N ASN A 7 9.39 -2.45 14.38
CA ASN A 7 10.04 -2.91 15.61
C ASN A 7 9.39 -4.18 16.16
N ASN A 8 8.05 -4.28 16.12
CA ASN A 8 7.32 -5.49 16.51
C ASN A 8 7.72 -6.72 15.68
N CYS A 9 7.84 -6.57 14.34
CA CYS A 9 8.27 -7.67 13.47
C CYS A 9 9.71 -8.11 13.77
N LYS A 10 10.62 -7.15 14.03
CA LYS A 10 12.01 -7.45 14.40
C LYS A 10 12.09 -8.19 15.73
N GLU A 11 11.34 -7.75 16.74
CA GLU A 11 11.29 -8.43 18.04
C GLU A 11 10.70 -9.83 17.93
N MET A 12 9.61 -9.97 17.16
CA MET A 12 8.99 -11.26 16.92
C MET A 12 9.94 -12.21 16.23
N LEU A 13 10.64 -11.77 15.19
CA LEU A 13 11.62 -12.56 14.46
C LEU A 13 12.81 -12.97 15.35
N ALA A 14 13.30 -12.06 16.21
CA ALA A 14 14.39 -12.33 17.14
C ALA A 14 14.02 -13.35 18.23
N ARG A 15 12.75 -13.39 18.65
CA ARG A 15 12.24 -14.36 19.66
C ARG A 15 11.93 -15.74 19.07
N MET A 16 11.87 -15.88 17.74
CA MET A 16 11.57 -17.16 17.09
C MET A 16 12.77 -18.09 17.10
N SER A 17 12.69 -19.16 17.91
CA SER A 17 13.63 -20.27 17.88
C SER A 17 13.43 -21.15 16.65
N ASN A 18 12.18 -21.45 16.31
CA ASN A 18 11.80 -22.24 15.14
C ASN A 18 11.13 -21.36 14.07
N ILE A 19 11.39 -21.69 12.81
CA ILE A 19 10.80 -21.01 11.67
C ILE A 19 9.43 -21.65 11.40
N PRO A 20 8.31 -20.90 11.40
CA PRO A 20 7.02 -21.43 10.96
C PRO A 20 7.05 -21.71 9.47
N HIS A 21 6.33 -22.76 9.04
CA HIS A 21 6.24 -23.12 7.63
C HIS A 21 5.49 -22.08 6.78
N LEU A 22 4.55 -21.35 7.40
CA LEU A 22 3.79 -20.30 6.73
C LEU A 22 3.89 -18.98 7.50
N PHE A 23 4.33 -17.96 6.79
CA PHE A 23 4.33 -16.56 7.22
C PHE A 23 3.23 -15.79 6.45
N ILE A 24 2.42 -15.03 7.14
CA ILE A 24 1.47 -14.11 6.54
C ILE A 24 1.89 -12.70 6.93
N ILE A 25 2.36 -11.92 5.95
CA ILE A 25 2.86 -10.57 6.18
C ILE A 25 1.80 -9.56 5.73
N SER A 26 1.15 -8.96 6.70
CA SER A 26 0.06 -7.99 6.50
C SER A 26 0.57 -6.57 6.68
N ALA A 27 0.40 -5.75 5.65
CA ALA A 27 0.69 -4.32 5.70
C ALA A 27 0.19 -3.60 4.44
N PRO A 28 -0.01 -2.28 4.48
CA PRO A 28 -0.27 -1.47 3.30
C PRO A 28 0.80 -1.65 2.21
N ARG A 29 0.48 -1.25 0.97
CA ARG A 29 1.48 -1.18 -0.11
C ARG A 29 2.60 -0.20 0.28
N GLY A 30 3.83 -0.52 -0.10
CA GLY A 30 4.98 0.33 0.22
C GLY A 30 5.50 0.23 1.67
N ALA A 31 4.87 -0.54 2.54
CA ALA A 31 5.29 -0.71 3.93
C ALA A 31 6.54 -1.59 4.10
N GLY A 32 7.06 -2.20 3.02
CA GLY A 32 8.30 -2.98 3.08
C GLY A 32 8.12 -4.47 3.35
N LYS A 33 6.97 -5.07 3.02
CA LYS A 33 6.72 -6.52 3.15
C LYS A 33 7.82 -7.37 2.53
N SER A 34 8.15 -7.11 1.26
CA SER A 34 9.22 -7.83 0.56
C SER A 34 10.59 -7.63 1.18
N LEU A 35 10.83 -6.48 1.85
CA LEU A 35 12.05 -6.22 2.59
C LEU A 35 12.13 -7.11 3.84
N LEU A 36 11.02 -7.27 4.55
CA LEU A 36 10.93 -8.17 5.71
C LEU A 36 11.15 -9.62 5.29
N ILE A 37 10.56 -10.06 4.17
CA ILE A 37 10.79 -11.42 3.62
C ILE A 37 12.27 -11.66 3.31
N LYS A 38 12.93 -10.72 2.62
CA LYS A 38 14.37 -10.82 2.35
C LYS A 38 15.20 -10.92 3.63
N ARG A 39 14.81 -10.18 4.65
CA ARG A 39 15.49 -10.24 5.95
C ARG A 39 15.29 -11.59 6.62
N ILE A 40 14.06 -12.12 6.66
CA ILE A 40 13.76 -13.45 7.18
C ILE A 40 14.62 -14.50 6.46
N ALA A 41 14.64 -14.46 5.13
CA ALA A 41 15.43 -15.39 4.34
C ALA A 41 16.93 -15.33 4.69
N THR A 42 17.48 -14.10 4.79
CA THR A 42 18.90 -13.91 5.13
C THR A 42 19.23 -14.37 6.56
N GLU A 43 18.45 -13.96 7.56
CA GLU A 43 18.72 -14.28 8.98
C GLU A 43 18.56 -15.77 9.29
N LYS A 44 17.72 -16.46 8.52
CA LYS A 44 17.43 -17.88 8.72
C LYS A 44 18.12 -18.80 7.70
N ASN A 45 19.02 -18.26 6.86
CA ASN A 45 19.74 -18.98 5.80
C ASN A 45 18.81 -19.78 4.87
N LEU A 46 17.73 -19.13 4.40
CA LEU A 46 16.78 -19.71 3.46
C LEU A 46 17.07 -19.21 2.04
N ARG A 47 17.03 -20.10 1.06
CA ARG A 47 16.98 -19.70 -0.34
C ARG A 47 15.65 -19.01 -0.61
N LEU A 48 15.67 -17.81 -1.18
CA LEU A 48 14.45 -17.03 -1.47
C LEU A 48 14.05 -17.20 -2.93
N GLN A 49 12.78 -17.61 -3.14
CA GLN A 49 12.18 -17.72 -4.47
C GLN A 49 10.84 -16.99 -4.49
N TYR A 50 10.67 -16.06 -5.44
CA TYR A 50 9.39 -15.36 -5.65
C TYR A 50 8.49 -16.16 -6.57
N ILE A 51 7.22 -16.30 -6.16
CA ILE A 51 6.19 -17.08 -6.86
C ILE A 51 5.01 -16.18 -7.19
N GLY A 52 4.42 -16.37 -8.36
CA GLY A 52 3.19 -15.68 -8.74
C GLY A 52 1.99 -16.17 -7.93
N ASN A 53 0.93 -15.35 -7.89
CA ASN A 53 -0.30 -15.62 -7.13
C ASN A 53 -1.39 -16.40 -7.94
N LYS A 54 -1.08 -16.82 -9.18
CA LYS A 54 -2.01 -17.61 -9.99
C LYS A 54 -1.98 -19.09 -9.59
N ILE A 55 -3.09 -19.80 -9.83
CA ILE A 55 -3.24 -21.20 -9.46
C ILE A 55 -2.13 -22.09 -10.03
N ASP A 56 -1.67 -21.83 -11.25
CA ASP A 56 -0.62 -22.64 -11.88
C ASP A 56 0.73 -22.45 -11.20
N ASN A 57 1.07 -21.22 -10.76
CA ASN A 57 2.28 -20.97 -9.99
C ASN A 57 2.24 -21.67 -8.61
N ILE A 58 1.06 -21.73 -7.98
CA ILE A 58 0.92 -22.45 -6.71
C ILE A 58 1.06 -23.97 -6.91
N ARG A 59 0.57 -24.51 -8.02
CA ARG A 59 0.76 -25.93 -8.37
C ARG A 59 2.22 -26.26 -8.66
N GLU A 60 2.93 -25.39 -9.35
CA GLU A 60 4.35 -25.49 -9.61
C GLU A 60 5.14 -25.49 -8.28
N LEU A 61 4.85 -24.53 -7.37
CA LEU A 61 5.42 -24.49 -6.04
C LEU A 61 5.23 -25.83 -5.31
N ILE A 62 4.01 -26.42 -5.36
CA ILE A 62 3.73 -27.71 -4.72
C ILE A 62 4.61 -28.83 -5.30
N GLN A 63 4.79 -28.86 -6.61
CA GLN A 63 5.66 -29.86 -7.26
C GLN A 63 7.11 -29.67 -6.88
N ASP A 64 7.63 -28.45 -6.94
CA ASP A 64 9.01 -28.11 -6.63
C ASP A 64 9.36 -28.37 -5.16
N SER A 65 8.36 -28.21 -4.26
CA SER A 65 8.58 -28.36 -2.83
C SER A 65 8.86 -29.79 -2.36
N VAL A 66 8.53 -30.80 -3.16
CA VAL A 66 8.67 -32.22 -2.76
C VAL A 66 10.12 -32.67 -2.71
N ALA A 67 11.00 -32.08 -3.52
CA ALA A 67 12.38 -32.52 -3.70
C ALA A 67 13.42 -31.44 -3.31
N LEU A 68 13.11 -30.59 -2.34
CA LEU A 68 14.01 -29.53 -1.90
C LEU A 68 15.22 -30.08 -1.14
N GLU A 69 16.41 -29.87 -1.68
CA GLU A 69 17.68 -30.23 -1.04
C GLU A 69 18.08 -29.24 0.06
N GLU A 70 17.73 -27.96 -0.13
CA GLU A 70 18.05 -26.87 0.80
C GLU A 70 16.79 -26.14 1.31
N PRO A 71 16.82 -25.55 2.52
CA PRO A 71 15.71 -24.78 3.05
C PRO A 71 15.36 -23.58 2.16
N THR A 72 14.14 -23.60 1.61
CA THR A 72 13.67 -22.59 0.62
C THR A 72 12.44 -21.87 1.12
N LEU A 73 12.45 -20.54 1.04
CA LEU A 73 11.34 -19.66 1.33
C LEU A 73 10.68 -19.20 0.01
N PHE A 74 9.48 -19.69 -0.25
CA PHE A 74 8.67 -19.27 -1.38
C PHE A 74 7.87 -18.03 -1.00
N ALA A 75 8.10 -16.91 -1.68
CA ALA A 75 7.44 -15.65 -1.42
C ALA A 75 6.32 -15.40 -2.44
N ILE A 76 5.07 -15.38 -1.99
CA ILE A 76 3.89 -15.11 -2.81
C ILE A 76 3.51 -13.63 -2.62
N SER A 77 3.67 -12.84 -3.68
CA SER A 77 3.26 -11.43 -3.70
C SER A 77 1.77 -11.30 -4.00
N GLU A 78 1.14 -10.25 -3.48
CA GLU A 78 -0.28 -9.94 -3.71
C GLU A 78 -1.22 -11.10 -3.40
N GLY A 79 -1.04 -11.74 -2.25
CA GLY A 79 -1.89 -12.85 -1.78
C GLY A 79 -3.38 -12.50 -1.69
N ASP A 80 -3.71 -11.21 -1.50
CA ASP A 80 -5.08 -10.70 -1.57
C ASP A 80 -5.77 -11.06 -2.90
N SER A 81 -5.03 -11.01 -4.00
CA SER A 81 -5.51 -11.20 -5.37
C SER A 81 -5.57 -12.66 -5.81
N MET A 82 -5.21 -13.60 -4.94
CA MET A 82 -5.29 -15.02 -5.23
C MET A 82 -6.74 -15.44 -5.46
N SER A 83 -6.98 -16.22 -6.51
CA SER A 83 -8.28 -16.88 -6.72
C SER A 83 -8.59 -17.89 -5.62
N LEU A 84 -9.86 -18.18 -5.40
CA LEU A 84 -10.27 -19.22 -4.43
C LEU A 84 -9.61 -20.58 -4.74
N GLY A 85 -9.47 -20.93 -6.03
CA GLY A 85 -8.77 -22.14 -6.44
C GLY A 85 -7.29 -22.15 -6.05
N ALA A 86 -6.59 -21.02 -6.17
CA ALA A 86 -5.20 -20.87 -5.75
C ALA A 86 -5.06 -20.96 -4.21
N LYS A 87 -5.96 -20.31 -3.46
CA LYS A 87 -6.01 -20.39 -1.99
C LYS A 87 -6.24 -21.84 -1.51
N ASN A 88 -7.19 -22.55 -2.13
CA ASN A 88 -7.45 -23.95 -1.82
C ASN A 88 -6.27 -24.89 -2.18
N ALA A 89 -5.55 -24.61 -3.28
CA ALA A 89 -4.35 -25.35 -3.60
C ALA A 89 -3.25 -25.15 -2.55
N LEU A 90 -3.11 -23.91 -2.04
CA LEU A 90 -2.13 -23.57 -0.98
C LEU A 90 -2.42 -24.31 0.33
N LEU A 91 -3.70 -24.59 0.67
CA LEU A 91 -4.07 -25.33 1.88
C LEU A 91 -3.37 -26.69 1.97
N LYS A 92 -3.28 -27.42 0.85
CA LYS A 92 -2.68 -28.76 0.83
C LYS A 92 -1.22 -28.77 1.34
N ILE A 93 -0.43 -27.78 0.89
CA ILE A 93 0.97 -27.69 1.29
C ILE A 93 1.15 -27.09 2.68
N THR A 94 0.17 -26.31 3.16
CA THR A 94 0.21 -25.75 4.52
C THR A 94 -0.29 -26.71 5.60
N GLU A 95 -1.05 -27.74 5.23
CA GLU A 95 -1.48 -28.82 6.12
C GLU A 95 -0.35 -29.81 6.39
N GLU A 96 0.35 -30.25 5.35
CA GLU A 96 1.46 -31.18 5.42
C GLU A 96 2.69 -30.58 4.70
N PRO A 97 3.35 -29.61 5.31
CA PRO A 97 4.45 -28.91 4.67
C PRO A 97 5.64 -29.87 4.43
N PRO A 98 6.16 -29.94 3.19
CA PRO A 98 7.36 -30.72 2.90
C PRO A 98 8.58 -30.22 3.70
N LYS A 99 9.54 -31.11 3.92
CA LYS A 99 10.79 -30.75 4.55
C LYS A 99 11.49 -29.66 3.74
N ASN A 100 12.09 -28.69 4.43
CA ASN A 100 12.78 -27.55 3.85
C ASN A 100 11.87 -26.54 3.08
N CYS A 101 10.55 -26.71 3.11
CA CYS A 101 9.61 -25.81 2.45
C CYS A 101 9.05 -24.79 3.44
N TYR A 102 9.24 -23.52 3.14
CA TYR A 102 8.68 -22.37 3.87
C TYR A 102 7.96 -21.46 2.91
N ILE A 103 6.86 -20.88 3.35
CA ILE A 103 6.02 -20.01 2.50
C ILE A 103 5.84 -18.67 3.20
N ALA A 104 6.03 -17.57 2.47
CA ALA A 104 5.69 -16.22 2.90
C ALA A 104 4.65 -15.62 1.96
N MET A 105 3.50 -15.19 2.48
CA MET A 105 2.43 -14.57 1.71
C MET A 105 2.31 -13.09 2.08
N GLU A 106 2.50 -12.20 1.09
CA GLU A 106 2.30 -10.76 1.24
C GLU A 106 0.82 -10.42 1.01
N ILE A 107 0.21 -9.78 1.99
CA ILE A 107 -1.18 -9.30 1.92
C ILE A 107 -1.30 -7.84 2.34
N THR A 108 -2.37 -7.20 1.93
CA THR A 108 -2.73 -5.84 2.35
C THR A 108 -3.83 -5.87 3.41
N ASP A 109 -4.74 -6.83 3.29
CA ASP A 109 -5.88 -7.00 4.18
C ASP A 109 -6.04 -8.47 4.57
N ILE A 110 -5.99 -8.75 5.86
CA ILE A 110 -6.12 -10.10 6.42
C ILE A 110 -7.50 -10.71 6.11
N SER A 111 -8.55 -9.90 5.97
CA SER A 111 -9.89 -10.36 5.65
C SER A 111 -10.00 -10.99 4.26
N SER A 112 -9.02 -10.72 3.39
CA SER A 112 -8.93 -11.34 2.06
C SER A 112 -8.45 -12.78 2.07
N VAL A 113 -7.92 -13.28 3.20
CA VAL A 113 -7.32 -14.61 3.33
C VAL A 113 -8.31 -15.57 3.97
N LEU A 114 -8.32 -16.83 3.54
CA LEU A 114 -9.15 -17.86 4.15
C LEU A 114 -8.74 -18.10 5.61
N GLU A 115 -9.70 -18.20 6.50
CA GLU A 115 -9.46 -18.49 7.93
C GLU A 115 -8.66 -19.79 8.14
N THR A 116 -8.86 -20.75 7.25
CA THR A 116 -8.12 -22.01 7.24
C THR A 116 -6.62 -21.84 6.91
N ILE A 117 -6.24 -20.83 6.15
CA ILE A 117 -4.84 -20.45 5.93
C ILE A 117 -4.31 -19.67 7.13
N ILE A 118 -5.11 -18.74 7.65
CA ILE A 118 -4.75 -17.91 8.81
C ILE A 118 -4.42 -18.78 10.02
N SER A 119 -5.25 -19.80 10.30
CA SER A 119 -5.06 -20.71 11.44
C SER A 119 -3.78 -21.56 11.38
N ARG A 120 -3.14 -21.69 10.22
CA ARG A 120 -1.90 -22.44 9.99
C ARG A 120 -0.66 -21.55 9.84
N GLY A 121 -0.86 -20.24 9.73
CA GLY A 121 0.22 -19.27 9.51
C GLY A 121 0.58 -18.47 10.75
N THR A 122 1.81 -17.98 10.78
CA THR A 122 2.21 -16.94 11.73
C THR A 122 2.07 -15.58 11.06
N ILE A 123 1.28 -14.70 11.67
CA ILE A 123 1.01 -13.38 11.13
C ILE A 123 2.07 -12.40 11.61
N PHE A 124 2.69 -11.70 10.66
CA PHE A 124 3.52 -10.53 10.86
C PHE A 124 2.75 -9.31 10.39
N GLU A 125 2.32 -8.49 11.31
CA GLU A 125 1.68 -7.22 11.01
C GLU A 125 2.70 -6.11 11.13
N ILE A 126 2.94 -5.38 10.03
CA ILE A 126 3.85 -4.24 10.07
C ILE A 126 3.08 -3.04 10.60
N ASP A 127 3.54 -2.49 11.73
CA ASP A 127 2.94 -1.32 12.36
C ASP A 127 2.96 -0.10 11.44
N ARG A 128 2.10 0.85 11.76
CA ARG A 128 2.12 2.15 11.11
C ARG A 128 3.44 2.86 11.39
N TYR A 129 4.01 3.43 10.35
CA TYR A 129 5.21 4.23 10.48
C TYR A 129 4.91 5.55 11.19
N SER A 130 5.75 5.92 12.15
CA SER A 130 5.71 7.24 12.74
C SER A 130 6.28 8.30 11.77
N TYR A 131 5.91 9.56 11.98
CA TYR A 131 6.53 10.67 11.25
C TYR A 131 8.07 10.63 11.34
N GLN A 132 8.60 10.27 12.51
CA GLN A 132 10.05 10.19 12.72
C GLN A 132 10.70 9.06 11.92
N ASP A 133 10.05 7.90 11.82
CA ASP A 133 10.53 6.79 11.00
C ASP A 133 10.56 7.17 9.52
N LEU A 134 9.50 7.83 9.03
CA LEU A 134 9.43 8.28 7.63
C LEU A 134 10.46 9.37 7.35
N LYS A 135 10.65 10.32 8.27
CA LYS A 135 11.68 11.36 8.14
C LYS A 135 13.09 10.77 8.14
N LYS A 136 13.35 9.81 9.02
CA LYS A 136 14.62 9.07 9.05
C LYS A 136 14.86 8.32 7.75
N TYR A 137 13.83 7.66 7.21
CA TYR A 137 13.90 6.97 5.92
C TYR A 137 14.20 7.94 4.77
N ALA A 138 13.51 9.09 4.72
CA ALA A 138 13.71 10.10 3.70
C ALA A 138 15.16 10.63 3.69
N ILE A 139 15.72 10.90 4.86
CA ILE A 139 17.07 11.50 4.97
C ILE A 139 18.15 10.43 4.82
N GLU A 140 18.10 9.34 5.61
CA GLU A 140 19.18 8.36 5.69
C GLU A 140 19.20 7.38 4.52
N VAL A 141 18.04 7.04 3.94
CA VAL A 141 17.94 6.03 2.87
C VAL A 141 17.76 6.65 1.50
N LEU A 142 16.90 7.70 1.38
CA LEU A 142 16.66 8.35 0.10
C LEU A 142 17.59 9.55 -0.15
N GLY A 143 18.39 9.99 0.84
CA GLY A 143 19.31 11.12 0.72
C GLY A 143 18.62 12.47 0.54
N MET A 144 17.37 12.60 1.00
CA MET A 144 16.64 13.87 0.92
C MET A 144 17.21 14.89 1.91
N SER A 145 17.19 16.17 1.53
CA SER A 145 17.57 17.25 2.45
C SER A 145 16.52 17.43 3.53
N ASP A 146 16.94 17.77 4.76
CA ASP A 146 16.02 18.12 5.85
C ASP A 146 15.47 19.55 5.64
N ASN A 147 14.37 19.63 4.93
CA ASN A 147 13.69 20.88 4.59
C ASN A 147 12.17 20.75 4.75
N GLU A 148 11.45 21.84 4.46
CA GLU A 148 10.00 21.88 4.58
C GLU A 148 9.30 20.89 3.64
N ASP A 149 9.76 20.72 2.41
CA ASP A 149 9.19 19.77 1.44
C ASP A 149 9.27 18.34 1.96
N THR A 150 10.44 17.94 2.48
CA THR A 150 10.64 16.62 3.10
C THR A 150 9.74 16.43 4.32
N SER A 151 9.60 17.47 5.14
CA SER A 151 8.72 17.43 6.30
C SER A 151 7.25 17.28 5.90
N ASN A 152 6.80 18.00 4.88
CA ASN A 152 5.45 17.91 4.34
C ASN A 152 5.18 16.53 3.73
N ILE A 153 6.11 15.98 2.94
CA ILE A 153 6.01 14.63 2.39
C ILE A 153 5.81 13.61 3.52
N CYS A 154 6.61 13.68 4.59
CA CYS A 154 6.52 12.76 5.72
C CYS A 154 5.23 12.92 6.54
N GLN A 155 4.56 14.07 6.49
CA GLN A 155 3.24 14.27 7.09
C GLN A 155 2.10 13.66 6.26
N ILE A 156 2.27 13.59 4.94
CA ILE A 156 1.28 13.05 4.01
C ILE A 156 1.44 11.54 3.86
N ALA A 157 2.68 11.07 3.78
CA ALA A 157 3.02 9.67 3.59
C ALA A 157 2.58 8.81 4.78
N THR A 158 2.14 7.61 4.50
CA THR A 158 1.80 6.59 5.50
C THR A 158 2.80 5.45 5.52
N THR A 159 3.56 5.30 4.44
CA THR A 159 4.56 4.24 4.26
C THR A 159 5.85 4.81 3.65
N PRO A 160 6.98 4.11 3.80
CA PRO A 160 8.23 4.46 3.10
C PRO A 160 8.06 4.48 1.57
N GLY A 161 7.20 3.62 1.03
CA GLY A 161 6.86 3.61 -0.39
C GLY A 161 6.18 4.89 -0.86
N ASP A 162 5.33 5.49 -0.01
CA ASP A 162 4.70 6.78 -0.33
C ASP A 162 5.74 7.89 -0.39
N VAL A 163 6.70 7.93 0.57
CA VAL A 163 7.78 8.93 0.57
C VAL A 163 8.56 8.86 -0.74
N LYS A 164 8.92 7.64 -1.16
CA LYS A 164 9.62 7.40 -2.42
C LYS A 164 8.78 7.85 -3.62
N LEU A 165 7.48 7.54 -3.63
CA LEU A 165 6.55 7.93 -4.69
C LEU A 165 6.48 9.45 -4.84
N TYR A 166 6.36 10.21 -3.74
CA TYR A 166 6.35 11.68 -3.78
C TYR A 166 7.65 12.26 -4.33
N LEU A 167 8.79 11.62 -4.06
CA LEU A 167 10.07 12.00 -4.61
C LEU A 167 10.15 11.75 -6.12
N GLU A 168 9.69 10.59 -6.58
CA GLU A 168 9.76 10.16 -7.99
C GLU A 168 8.78 10.90 -8.90
N VAL A 169 7.55 11.10 -8.43
CA VAL A 169 6.47 11.73 -9.23
C VAL A 169 6.55 13.26 -9.19
N GLY A 170 7.17 13.81 -8.15
CA GLY A 170 7.29 15.26 -7.94
C GLY A 170 6.25 15.79 -6.94
N TYR A 171 6.71 16.00 -5.70
CA TYR A 171 5.86 16.55 -4.62
C TYR A 171 5.30 17.93 -4.96
N LYS A 172 6.15 18.86 -5.45
CA LYS A 172 5.76 20.26 -5.72
C LYS A 172 4.71 20.36 -6.81
N GLU A 173 4.84 19.58 -7.85
CA GLU A 173 3.91 19.53 -8.97
C GLU A 173 2.54 19.00 -8.51
N CYS A 174 2.54 17.95 -7.69
CA CYS A 174 1.32 17.41 -7.11
C CYS A 174 0.67 18.41 -6.14
N TYR A 175 1.46 19.06 -5.29
CA TYR A 175 0.98 20.07 -4.36
C TYR A 175 0.32 21.23 -5.09
N ASN A 176 1.01 21.86 -6.04
CA ASN A 176 0.50 23.00 -6.81
C ASN A 176 -0.78 22.63 -7.59
N PHE A 177 -0.81 21.42 -8.14
CA PHE A 177 -2.00 20.93 -8.84
C PHE A 177 -3.17 20.73 -7.88
N ALA A 178 -2.98 20.09 -6.76
CA ALA A 178 -4.03 19.85 -5.79
C ALA A 178 -4.51 21.17 -5.14
N GLU A 179 -3.62 22.12 -4.89
CA GLU A 179 -3.99 23.45 -4.39
C GLU A 179 -4.82 24.25 -5.42
N MET A 180 -4.45 24.19 -6.69
CA MET A 180 -5.24 24.75 -7.78
C MET A 180 -6.64 24.12 -7.83
N VAL A 181 -6.73 22.79 -7.65
CA VAL A 181 -8.01 22.07 -7.61
C VAL A 181 -8.82 22.49 -6.38
N PHE A 182 -8.24 22.54 -5.19
CA PHE A 182 -8.91 23.01 -3.97
C PHE A 182 -9.53 24.38 -4.13
N ASN A 183 -8.80 25.31 -4.75
CA ASN A 183 -9.25 26.69 -4.95
C ASN A 183 -10.39 26.83 -5.99
N ASN A 184 -10.50 25.88 -6.91
CA ASN A 184 -11.35 26.03 -8.09
C ASN A 184 -12.45 24.97 -8.24
N ILE A 185 -12.38 23.81 -7.58
CA ILE A 185 -13.29 22.67 -7.81
C ILE A 185 -14.78 23.04 -7.70
N MET A 186 -15.13 23.93 -6.78
CA MET A 186 -16.51 24.39 -6.61
C MET A 186 -16.91 25.54 -7.55
N LYS A 187 -15.93 26.29 -8.10
CA LYS A 187 -16.16 27.48 -8.92
C LYS A 187 -16.32 27.18 -10.41
N VAL A 188 -15.56 26.22 -10.93
CA VAL A 188 -15.53 25.89 -12.35
C VAL A 188 -16.79 25.14 -12.81
N THR A 189 -17.07 25.15 -14.11
CA THR A 189 -18.14 24.34 -14.69
C THR A 189 -17.86 22.85 -14.52
N THR A 190 -18.89 22.00 -14.53
CA THR A 190 -18.74 20.54 -14.37
C THR A 190 -17.80 19.97 -15.44
N GLY A 191 -17.94 20.38 -16.71
CA GLY A 191 -17.06 19.92 -17.78
C GLY A 191 -15.59 20.29 -17.56
N ASN A 192 -15.31 21.48 -17.02
CA ASN A 192 -13.94 21.87 -16.68
C ASN A 192 -13.41 21.16 -15.43
N ALA A 193 -14.29 20.84 -14.46
CA ALA A 193 -13.91 20.03 -13.30
C ALA A 193 -13.47 18.62 -13.73
N PHE A 194 -14.15 17.99 -14.68
CA PHE A 194 -13.74 16.69 -15.22
C PHE A 194 -12.41 16.73 -15.99
N LYS A 195 -11.96 17.88 -16.50
CA LYS A 195 -10.62 17.99 -17.13
C LYS A 195 -9.46 17.74 -16.16
N ILE A 196 -9.72 17.85 -14.85
CA ILE A 196 -8.74 17.48 -13.79
C ILE A 196 -8.31 16.01 -13.97
N LYS A 197 -9.22 15.15 -14.43
CA LYS A 197 -9.00 13.72 -14.68
C LYS A 197 -7.79 13.45 -15.59
N ASN A 198 -7.49 14.32 -16.54
CA ASN A 198 -6.37 14.15 -17.47
C ASN A 198 -4.99 14.20 -16.79
N ARG A 199 -4.91 14.68 -15.56
CA ARG A 199 -3.69 14.72 -14.76
C ARG A 199 -3.61 13.59 -13.74
N ILE A 200 -4.62 12.70 -13.68
CA ILE A 200 -4.70 11.61 -12.72
C ILE A 200 -4.41 10.28 -13.42
N ASN A 201 -3.51 9.52 -12.81
CA ASN A 201 -3.18 8.17 -13.25
C ASN A 201 -3.99 7.13 -12.46
N PHE A 202 -4.96 6.52 -13.11
CA PHE A 202 -5.87 5.52 -12.49
C PHE A 202 -5.31 4.11 -12.51
N THR A 203 -4.37 3.83 -13.42
CA THR A 203 -3.86 2.47 -13.65
C THR A 203 -2.54 2.20 -12.91
N GLY A 204 -1.88 3.25 -12.41
CA GLY A 204 -0.53 3.17 -11.84
C GLY A 204 0.56 3.00 -12.90
N LYS A 205 0.23 3.05 -14.20
CA LYS A 205 1.16 2.99 -15.34
C LYS A 205 0.97 4.22 -16.22
N GLY A 206 2.05 4.86 -16.63
CA GLY A 206 2.02 6.06 -17.47
C GLY A 206 2.07 7.37 -16.66
N ASP A 207 1.86 8.48 -17.36
CA ASP A 207 1.98 9.84 -16.83
C ASP A 207 0.81 10.24 -15.91
N GLY A 208 1.03 11.24 -15.08
CA GLY A 208 0.05 11.80 -14.16
C GLY A 208 0.20 11.34 -12.72
N PHE A 209 -0.57 11.96 -11.83
CA PHE A 209 -0.50 11.67 -10.39
C PHE A 209 -1.32 10.42 -10.05
N PRO A 210 -0.75 9.41 -9.37
CA PRO A 210 -1.55 8.32 -8.84
C PRO A 210 -2.73 8.82 -8.00
N LEU A 211 -3.91 8.23 -8.17
CA LEU A 211 -5.14 8.69 -7.55
C LEU A 211 -5.03 8.81 -6.02
N ASP A 212 -4.44 7.80 -5.38
CA ASP A 212 -4.25 7.81 -3.92
C ASP A 212 -3.31 8.95 -3.49
N MET A 213 -2.24 9.23 -4.26
CA MET A 213 -1.32 10.34 -4.03
C MET A 213 -2.06 11.68 -4.11
N PHE A 214 -2.87 11.89 -5.15
CA PHE A 214 -3.66 13.10 -5.32
C PHE A 214 -4.65 13.28 -4.17
N PHE A 215 -5.41 12.26 -3.79
CA PHE A 215 -6.37 12.36 -2.69
C PHE A 215 -5.70 12.61 -1.34
N ASN A 216 -4.57 11.98 -1.05
CA ASN A 216 -3.82 12.25 0.17
C ASN A 216 -3.30 13.70 0.19
N MET A 217 -2.86 14.21 -0.96
CA MET A 217 -2.46 15.62 -1.11
C MET A 217 -3.65 16.56 -0.90
N MET A 218 -4.84 16.24 -1.44
CA MET A 218 -6.06 17.02 -1.18
C MET A 218 -6.40 17.08 0.30
N LEU A 219 -6.32 15.96 1.02
CA LEU A 219 -6.54 15.94 2.47
C LEU A 219 -5.53 16.81 3.22
N PHE A 220 -4.27 16.80 2.79
CA PHE A 220 -3.21 17.62 3.39
C PHE A 220 -3.48 19.12 3.18
N ILE A 221 -3.84 19.52 1.96
CA ILE A 221 -4.19 20.92 1.64
C ILE A 221 -5.42 21.38 2.40
N CYS A 222 -6.47 20.55 2.45
CA CYS A 222 -7.66 20.88 3.21
C CYS A 222 -7.35 21.10 4.71
N ARG A 223 -6.42 20.31 5.29
CA ARG A 223 -5.98 20.53 6.68
C ARG A 223 -5.23 21.84 6.86
N LYS A 224 -4.41 22.26 5.89
CA LYS A 224 -3.75 23.57 5.91
C LYS A 224 -4.75 24.73 5.82
N HIS A 225 -5.87 24.51 5.17
CA HIS A 225 -6.95 25.52 4.98
C HIS A 225 -8.19 25.18 5.80
N ILE A 226 -8.02 24.63 7.00
CA ILE A 226 -9.13 24.13 7.82
C ILE A 226 -10.13 25.22 8.23
N ASP A 227 -9.71 26.49 8.25
CA ASP A 227 -10.57 27.66 8.53
C ASP A 227 -11.47 28.03 7.34
N ASP A 228 -11.19 27.51 6.14
CA ASP A 228 -12.08 27.68 4.99
C ASP A 228 -13.26 26.69 5.12
N PRO A 229 -14.51 27.18 5.19
CA PRO A 229 -15.69 26.30 5.39
C PRO A 229 -15.79 25.14 4.37
N LYS A 230 -15.30 25.35 3.14
CA LYS A 230 -15.30 24.28 2.11
C LYS A 230 -14.33 23.15 2.41
N ALA A 231 -13.29 23.38 3.22
CA ALA A 231 -12.24 22.38 3.47
C ALA A 231 -12.81 21.13 4.13
N LEU A 232 -13.64 21.26 5.16
CA LEU A 232 -14.28 20.14 5.84
C LEU A 232 -15.14 19.31 4.88
N TYR A 233 -15.90 19.96 4.03
CA TYR A 233 -16.73 19.26 3.05
C TYR A 233 -15.89 18.51 1.99
N ILE A 234 -14.82 19.13 1.48
CA ILE A 234 -13.90 18.47 0.54
C ILE A 234 -13.20 17.29 1.23
N ILE A 235 -12.86 17.39 2.52
CA ILE A 235 -12.31 16.26 3.31
C ILE A 235 -13.29 15.08 3.30
N GLU A 236 -14.57 15.30 3.62
CA GLU A 236 -15.59 14.24 3.62
C GLU A 236 -15.70 13.55 2.26
N CYS A 237 -15.82 14.35 1.18
CA CYS A 237 -15.86 13.83 -0.19
C CYS A 237 -14.61 13.01 -0.53
N THR A 238 -13.43 13.49 -0.11
CA THR A 238 -12.14 12.85 -0.42
C THR A 238 -11.98 11.54 0.35
N ILE A 239 -12.35 11.48 1.62
CA ILE A 239 -12.33 10.25 2.42
C ILE A 239 -13.27 9.20 1.81
N LYS A 240 -14.49 9.60 1.43
CA LYS A 240 -15.46 8.72 0.76
C LYS A 240 -14.90 8.15 -0.54
N ALA A 241 -14.32 8.99 -1.38
CA ALA A 241 -13.74 8.57 -2.65
C ALA A 241 -12.52 7.66 -2.48
N LEU A 242 -11.65 7.93 -1.51
CA LEU A 242 -10.53 7.06 -1.12
C LEU A 242 -11.03 5.67 -0.72
N HIS A 243 -12.07 5.62 0.11
CA HIS A 243 -12.65 4.35 0.54
C HIS A 243 -13.19 3.56 -0.66
N MET A 244 -13.94 4.23 -1.55
CA MET A 244 -14.47 3.61 -2.77
C MET A 244 -13.37 3.09 -3.70
N SER A 245 -12.27 3.84 -3.85
CA SER A 245 -11.16 3.48 -4.76
C SER A 245 -10.33 2.27 -4.29
N ARG A 246 -10.40 1.93 -3.00
CA ARG A 246 -9.63 0.85 -2.37
C ARG A 246 -10.36 -0.49 -2.28
N VAL A 247 -11.64 -0.52 -2.58
CA VAL A 247 -12.40 -1.77 -2.64
C VAL A 247 -11.88 -2.64 -3.78
N ASN A 248 -11.71 -3.95 -3.54
CA ASN A 248 -11.27 -4.89 -4.57
C ASN A 248 -12.21 -4.88 -5.77
N GLY A 249 -11.64 -4.69 -6.97
CA GLY A 249 -12.43 -4.58 -8.21
C GLY A 249 -13.06 -3.19 -8.45
N ALA A 250 -12.77 -2.20 -7.60
CA ALA A 250 -13.31 -0.86 -7.76
C ALA A 250 -12.86 -0.17 -9.05
N ASN A 251 -13.80 0.50 -9.71
CA ASN A 251 -13.48 1.40 -10.80
C ASN A 251 -12.98 2.74 -10.22
N LYS A 252 -11.66 2.94 -10.24
CA LYS A 252 -11.00 4.14 -9.71
C LYS A 252 -11.43 5.42 -10.42
N GLU A 253 -11.69 5.36 -11.73
CA GLU A 253 -12.19 6.50 -12.49
C GLU A 253 -13.58 6.92 -12.00
N MET A 254 -14.44 5.95 -11.76
CA MET A 254 -15.77 6.20 -11.21
C MET A 254 -15.71 6.82 -9.81
N ALA A 255 -14.81 6.35 -8.96
CA ALA A 255 -14.61 6.95 -7.63
C ALA A 255 -14.17 8.42 -7.73
N PHE A 256 -13.30 8.75 -8.69
CA PHE A 256 -12.89 10.12 -8.97
C PHE A 256 -14.06 10.97 -9.52
N ASP A 257 -14.83 10.44 -10.46
CA ASP A 257 -15.97 11.15 -11.04
C ASP A 257 -17.02 11.50 -9.98
N ILE A 258 -17.29 10.54 -9.06
CA ILE A 258 -18.19 10.78 -7.91
C ILE A 258 -17.60 11.85 -6.98
N TRP A 259 -16.29 11.81 -6.72
CA TRP A 259 -15.63 12.85 -5.92
C TRP A 259 -15.82 14.25 -6.52
N VAL A 260 -15.62 14.39 -7.84
CA VAL A 260 -15.83 15.67 -8.54
C VAL A 260 -17.27 16.15 -8.38
N LEU A 261 -18.25 15.26 -8.54
CA LEU A 261 -19.67 15.60 -8.41
C LEU A 261 -20.01 15.97 -6.97
N ASP A 262 -19.61 15.16 -6.00
CA ASP A 262 -19.86 15.39 -4.57
C ASP A 262 -19.29 16.74 -4.12
N CYS A 263 -18.05 17.07 -4.47
CA CYS A 263 -17.43 18.35 -4.13
C CYS A 263 -18.20 19.56 -4.67
N ARG A 264 -19.08 19.38 -5.67
CA ARG A 264 -19.84 20.44 -6.31
C ARG A 264 -21.30 20.55 -5.85
N LEU A 265 -21.84 19.51 -5.22
CA LEU A 265 -23.24 19.46 -4.81
C LEU A 265 -23.64 20.63 -3.88
N ARG A 266 -22.74 21.06 -2.99
CA ARG A 266 -22.98 22.15 -2.04
C ARG A 266 -22.40 23.50 -2.49
N ARG A 267 -22.15 23.65 -3.78
CA ARG A 267 -21.61 24.92 -4.31
C ARG A 267 -22.43 26.16 -3.87
N GLY A 268 -23.74 26.04 -3.87
CA GLY A 268 -24.64 27.14 -3.49
C GLY A 268 -24.57 27.53 -2.01
N GLU A 269 -24.12 26.64 -1.13
CA GLU A 269 -23.97 26.90 0.31
C GLU A 269 -22.71 27.73 0.62
N TYR A 270 -21.67 27.65 -0.24
CA TYR A 270 -20.36 28.28 0.00
C TYR A 270 -20.07 29.46 -0.93
N TYR A 271 -20.83 29.62 -2.03
CA TYR A 271 -20.60 30.64 -3.04
C TYR A 271 -21.95 31.24 -3.59
N ALA A 272 -22.91 31.40 -2.70
CA ALA A 272 -24.17 32.12 -3.00
C ALA A 272 -23.96 33.64 -3.01
#